data_13e782e0c8bf0bd47b5a515f8d244b3b
#
_entry.id   13e782e0c8bf0bd47b5a515f8d244b3b
#
_cell.length_a   1.000
_cell.length_b   1.000
_cell.length_c   1.000
_cell.angle_alpha   90.00
_cell.angle_beta   90.00
_cell.angle_gamma   90.00
#
_symmetry.space_group_name_H-M   'P 1'
#
loop_
_entity.id
_entity.type
_entity.pdbx_description
1 polymer ?
#
loop_
_entity_poly.entity_id
_entity_poly.type
_entity_poly.pdbx_seq_one_letter_code
_entity_poly.pdbx_strand_id
1 'polypeptide(L)'
;MLLLREVDKPKSLGEKISEYLARPPQPILKFYGDFSTETSNGKKHLLFAVRNGLPLPLLYGIYVKASYDSLTDYIEKTDHIGPFSTDNWRLTVDTSAPAVVEIRVGLVPFELMTDRAQLSI
;
A
#
# COMPACT_ATOMS: atom_id res chain seq x y z
N MET A 1 15.85 43.79 9.22
CA MET A 1 15.99 43.13 8.82
C MET A 1 16.21 41.97 9.15
N LEU A 2 16.12 41.30 9.43
CA LEU A 2 16.35 40.34 9.97
C LEU A 2 15.59 39.27 9.77
N LEU A 3 14.80 39.28 9.10
CA LEU A 3 13.92 38.35 8.95
C LEU A 3 14.38 37.23 8.24
N LEU A 4 15.40 37.25 7.65
CA LEU A 4 15.78 36.20 6.81
C LEU A 4 16.18 34.96 7.40
N ARG A 5 16.57 34.99 8.62
CA ARG A 5 17.13 33.86 9.14
C ARG A 5 16.20 32.79 9.40
N GLU A 6 14.97 32.98 9.50
CA GLU A 6 14.10 31.91 9.79
C GLU A 6 13.78 31.08 8.63
N VAL A 7 13.97 31.63 7.48
CA VAL A 7 13.56 30.94 6.27
C VAL A 7 14.43 29.76 5.96
N ASP A 8 15.64 29.77 6.38
CA ASP A 8 16.58 28.73 6.00
C ASP A 8 16.64 27.57 6.96
N LYS A 9 15.82 27.59 7.97
CA LYS A 9 15.84 26.53 8.95
C LYS A 9 15.07 25.33 8.44
N PRO A 10 15.71 24.18 8.24
CA PRO A 10 15.01 23.04 7.72
C PRO A 10 14.00 22.52 8.75
N LYS A 11 12.89 22.02 8.27
CA LYS A 11 11.88 21.44 9.11
C LYS A 11 12.38 20.14 9.70
N SER A 12 12.00 19.87 10.93
CA SER A 12 12.27 18.60 11.57
C SER A 12 11.45 17.51 10.92
N LEU A 13 11.84 16.26 11.14
CA LEU A 13 11.08 15.13 10.61
C LEU A 13 9.66 15.12 11.14
N GLY A 14 9.46 15.45 12.41
CA GLY A 14 8.13 15.52 13.00
C GLY A 14 7.25 16.59 12.34
N GLU A 15 7.81 17.73 12.00
CA GLU A 15 7.08 18.78 11.30
C GLU A 15 6.68 18.33 9.89
N LYS A 16 7.57 17.65 9.19
CA LYS A 16 7.28 17.12 7.87
C LYS A 16 6.16 16.10 7.90
N ILE A 17 6.16 15.24 8.89
CA ILE A 17 5.10 14.25 9.06
C ILE A 17 3.78 14.94 9.37
N SER A 18 3.78 15.92 10.25
CA SER A 18 2.57 16.66 10.61
C SER A 18 1.98 17.38 9.42
N GLU A 19 2.81 18.01 8.61
CA GLU A 19 2.35 18.63 7.38
C GLU A 19 1.72 17.61 6.42
N TYR A 20 2.34 16.46 6.29
CA TYR A 20 1.84 15.42 5.41
C TYR A 20 0.48 14.92 5.86
N LEU A 21 0.32 14.67 7.14
CA LEU A 21 -0.94 14.17 7.70
C LEU A 21 -2.04 15.22 7.72
N ALA A 22 -1.69 16.49 7.75
CA ALA A 22 -2.66 17.57 7.74
C ALA A 22 -3.24 17.83 6.35
N ARG A 23 -2.63 17.31 5.30
CA ARG A 23 -3.17 17.46 3.95
C ARG A 23 -4.44 16.65 3.78
N PRO A 24 -5.42 17.17 3.04
CA PRO A 24 -6.64 16.40 2.78
C PRO A 24 -6.32 15.14 2.01
N PRO A 25 -7.19 14.18 2.08
CA PRO A 25 -6.91 12.77 2.31
C PRO A 25 -5.97 12.19 1.28
N GLN A 26 -4.71 12.18 1.61
CA GLN A 26 -3.75 11.41 0.87
C GLN A 26 -3.30 10.27 1.76
N PRO A 27 -3.55 9.03 1.39
CA PRO A 27 -3.11 7.90 2.18
C PRO A 27 -1.58 7.90 2.31
N ILE A 28 -1.11 7.56 3.49
CA ILE A 28 0.32 7.46 3.79
C ILE A 28 0.96 6.40 2.93
N LEU A 29 0.32 5.24 2.87
CA LEU A 29 0.66 4.14 1.98
C LEU A 29 -0.47 4.00 0.99
N LYS A 30 -0.14 3.85 -0.28
CA LYS A 30 -1.14 3.69 -1.32
C LYS A 30 -0.66 2.75 -2.40
N PHE A 31 -1.59 2.21 -3.14
CA PHE A 31 -1.24 1.45 -4.34
C PHE A 31 -0.67 2.41 -5.38
N TYR A 32 0.37 1.96 -6.05
CA TYR A 32 1.09 2.77 -7.01
C TYR A 32 1.06 2.11 -8.39
N GLY A 33 0.62 2.87 -9.38
CA GLY A 33 0.50 2.35 -10.73
C GLY A 33 -0.71 1.44 -10.91
N ASP A 34 -0.72 0.73 -12.01
CA ASP A 34 -1.82 -0.13 -12.38
C ASP A 34 -1.65 -1.54 -11.84
N PHE A 35 -2.79 -2.20 -11.58
CA PHE A 35 -2.80 -3.61 -11.30
C PHE A 35 -2.73 -4.36 -12.63
N SER A 36 -1.95 -5.43 -12.70
CA SER A 36 -1.88 -6.29 -13.87
C SER A 36 -2.09 -7.74 -13.49
N THR A 37 -2.64 -8.51 -14.41
CA THR A 37 -2.96 -9.92 -14.16
C THR A 37 -2.28 -10.77 -15.24
N GLU A 38 -1.62 -11.83 -14.79
CA GLU A 38 -1.03 -12.84 -15.68
C GLU A 38 -1.63 -14.18 -15.35
N THR A 39 -1.83 -15.03 -16.34
CA THR A 39 -2.34 -16.38 -16.16
C THR A 39 -1.27 -17.37 -16.61
N SER A 40 -0.97 -18.35 -15.75
CA SER A 40 0.02 -19.37 -16.04
C SER A 40 -0.31 -20.64 -15.29
N ASN A 41 -0.31 -21.78 -15.98
CA ASN A 41 -0.54 -23.10 -15.39
C ASN A 41 -1.82 -23.20 -14.54
N GLY A 42 -2.91 -22.60 -14.99
CA GLY A 42 -4.17 -22.63 -14.26
C GLY A 42 -4.21 -21.72 -13.04
N LYS A 43 -3.22 -20.87 -12.87
CA LYS A 43 -3.14 -19.91 -11.77
C LYS A 43 -3.13 -18.50 -12.32
N LYS A 44 -3.67 -17.56 -11.54
CA LYS A 44 -3.63 -16.16 -11.87
C LYS A 44 -2.67 -15.45 -10.94
N HIS A 45 -1.84 -14.60 -11.50
CA HIS A 45 -0.90 -13.78 -10.74
C HIS A 45 -1.32 -12.33 -10.87
N LEU A 46 -1.60 -11.70 -9.75
CA LEU A 46 -1.93 -10.29 -9.69
C LEU A 46 -0.70 -9.53 -9.24
N LEU A 47 -0.26 -8.60 -10.07
CA LEU A 47 0.92 -7.79 -9.81
C LEU A 47 0.46 -6.39 -9.42
N PHE A 48 0.99 -5.89 -8.33
CA PHE A 48 0.68 -4.54 -7.86
C PHE A 48 1.86 -3.98 -7.05
N ALA A 49 1.83 -2.70 -6.82
CA ALA A 49 2.86 -2.02 -6.07
C ALA A 49 2.25 -1.16 -4.98
N VAL A 50 2.98 -1.02 -3.88
CA VAL A 50 2.62 -0.15 -2.76
C VAL A 50 3.74 0.87 -2.60
N ARG A 51 3.39 2.13 -2.43
CA ARG A 51 4.34 3.20 -2.25
C ARG A 51 4.19 3.86 -0.89
N ASN A 52 5.33 4.06 -0.23
CA ASN A 52 5.43 4.87 0.96
C ASN A 52 5.68 6.33 0.55
N GLY A 53 4.75 7.20 0.84
CA GLY A 53 4.89 8.63 0.55
C GLY A 53 5.54 9.43 1.66
N LEU A 54 6.01 8.80 2.72
CA LEU A 54 6.64 9.47 3.84
C LEU A 54 8.17 9.42 3.78
N PRO A 55 8.84 10.37 4.40
CA PRO A 55 10.31 10.40 4.44
C PRO A 55 10.90 9.53 5.55
N LEU A 56 10.21 8.49 5.97
CA LEU A 56 10.67 7.56 7.00
C LEU A 56 10.23 6.16 6.65
N PRO A 57 10.95 5.13 7.15
CA PRO A 57 10.55 3.76 6.93
C PRO A 57 9.28 3.43 7.70
N LEU A 58 8.49 2.53 7.15
CA LEU A 58 7.24 2.08 7.77
C LEU A 58 7.18 0.58 7.81
N LEU A 59 6.48 0.06 8.81
CA LEU A 59 6.07 -1.33 8.86
C LEU A 59 4.60 -1.38 8.45
N TYR A 60 4.27 -2.21 7.48
CA TYR A 60 2.93 -2.26 6.94
C TYR A 60 2.45 -3.68 6.72
N GLY A 61 1.15 -3.83 6.56
CA GLY A 61 0.52 -5.10 6.25
C GLY A 61 -0.28 -5.03 4.97
N ILE A 62 -0.29 -6.14 4.25
CA ILE A 62 -1.16 -6.36 3.10
C ILE A 62 -2.16 -7.44 3.50
N TYR A 63 -3.44 -7.12 3.38
CA TYR A 63 -4.54 -8.01 3.74
C TYR A 63 -5.33 -8.31 2.48
N VAL A 64 -5.34 -9.58 2.09
CA VAL A 64 -5.98 -10.01 0.85
C VAL A 64 -7.14 -10.95 1.15
N LYS A 65 -8.27 -10.67 0.52
CA LYS A 65 -9.44 -11.54 0.54
C LYS A 65 -9.77 -11.92 -0.90
N ALA A 66 -9.73 -13.18 -1.21
CA ALA A 66 -10.08 -13.70 -2.52
C ALA A 66 -11.34 -14.56 -2.43
N SER A 67 -12.30 -14.31 -3.29
CA SER A 67 -13.56 -15.05 -3.34
C SER A 67 -13.80 -15.59 -4.74
N TYR A 68 -14.07 -16.90 -4.84
CA TYR A 68 -14.47 -17.55 -6.08
C TYR A 68 -15.43 -18.67 -5.76
N ASP A 69 -16.53 -18.76 -6.49
CA ASP A 69 -17.66 -19.62 -6.18
C ASP A 69 -18.13 -19.38 -4.74
N SER A 70 -18.23 -20.44 -3.95
CA SER A 70 -18.60 -20.35 -2.54
C SER A 70 -17.38 -20.30 -1.61
N LEU A 71 -16.17 -20.23 -2.18
CA LEU A 71 -14.94 -20.23 -1.40
C LEU A 71 -14.44 -18.83 -1.17
N THR A 72 -13.94 -18.59 0.04
CA THR A 72 -13.31 -17.33 0.41
C THR A 72 -12.02 -17.64 1.15
N ASP A 73 -10.94 -16.99 0.74
CA ASP A 73 -9.64 -17.17 1.32
C ASP A 73 -9.04 -15.85 1.75
N TYR A 74 -8.19 -15.90 2.77
CA TYR A 74 -7.56 -14.71 3.32
C TYR A 74 -6.06 -14.93 3.44
N ILE A 75 -5.29 -13.93 3.07
CA ILE A 75 -3.84 -13.92 3.26
C ILE A 75 -3.47 -12.60 3.88
N GLU A 76 -2.52 -12.65 4.82
CA GLU A 76 -1.96 -11.47 5.45
C GLU A 76 -0.45 -11.56 5.39
N LYS A 77 0.20 -10.47 4.96
CA LYS A 77 1.64 -10.34 4.90
C LYS A 77 2.05 -9.01 5.50
N THR A 78 3.18 -9.00 6.20
CA THR A 78 3.77 -7.79 6.73
C THR A 78 5.15 -7.60 6.16
N ASP A 79 5.56 -6.36 5.98
CA ASP A 79 6.88 -6.03 5.47
C ASP A 79 7.25 -4.60 5.86
N HIS A 80 8.52 -4.28 5.65
CA HIS A 80 9.03 -2.93 5.82
C HIS A 80 9.14 -2.27 4.46
N ILE A 81 8.94 -0.95 4.44
CA ILE A 81 9.14 -0.17 3.22
C ILE A 81 9.94 1.06 3.58
N GLY A 82 10.98 1.33 2.81
CA GLY A 82 11.85 2.47 3.04
C GLY A 82 11.20 3.81 2.72
N PRO A 83 11.85 4.93 3.09
CA PRO A 83 11.34 6.27 2.79
C PRO A 83 11.15 6.46 1.29
N PHE A 84 9.99 6.97 0.89
CA PHE A 84 9.65 7.25 -0.50
C PHE A 84 9.89 6.07 -1.45
N SER A 85 9.83 4.86 -0.93
CA SER A 85 10.12 3.65 -1.69
C SER A 85 8.85 2.97 -2.18
N THR A 86 9.01 2.10 -3.15
CA THR A 86 7.93 1.32 -3.73
C THR A 86 8.26 -0.16 -3.61
N ASP A 87 7.31 -0.93 -3.09
CA ASP A 87 7.42 -2.39 -3.02
C ASP A 87 6.51 -3.00 -4.06
N ASN A 88 7.03 -3.97 -4.81
CA ASN A 88 6.27 -4.70 -5.82
C ASN A 88 5.83 -6.04 -5.24
N TRP A 89 4.55 -6.33 -5.41
CA TRP A 89 3.95 -7.55 -4.90
C TRP A 89 3.38 -8.40 -6.02
N ARG A 90 3.38 -9.70 -5.76
CA ARG A 90 2.79 -10.69 -6.65
C ARG A 90 1.89 -11.60 -5.84
N LEU A 91 0.60 -11.53 -6.09
CA LEU A 91 -0.37 -12.40 -5.46
C LEU A 91 -0.72 -13.52 -6.43
N THR A 92 -0.65 -14.77 -5.97
CA THR A 92 -1.04 -15.91 -6.79
C THR A 92 -2.38 -16.43 -6.29
N VAL A 93 -3.35 -16.51 -7.21
CA VAL A 93 -4.66 -17.10 -6.95
C VAL A 93 -4.70 -18.45 -7.67
N ASP A 94 -4.89 -19.49 -6.90
CA ASP A 94 -4.78 -20.86 -7.39
C ASP A 94 -6.07 -21.34 -8.08
N THR A 95 -6.52 -20.57 -9.06
CA THR A 95 -7.67 -20.91 -9.87
C THR A 95 -7.61 -20.16 -11.19
N SER A 96 -8.16 -20.75 -12.24
CA SER A 96 -8.37 -20.08 -13.52
C SER A 96 -9.78 -19.53 -13.64
N ALA A 97 -10.66 -19.83 -12.67
CA ALA A 97 -12.03 -19.31 -12.66
C ALA A 97 -12.05 -17.82 -12.30
N PRO A 98 -13.09 -17.08 -12.70
CA PRO A 98 -13.23 -15.71 -12.28
C PRO A 98 -13.25 -15.58 -10.76
N ALA A 99 -12.52 -14.62 -10.23
CA ALA A 99 -12.43 -14.40 -8.79
C ALA A 99 -12.52 -12.91 -8.49
N VAL A 100 -13.00 -12.57 -7.29
CA VAL A 100 -13.00 -11.21 -6.78
C VAL A 100 -11.93 -11.12 -5.71
N VAL A 101 -11.03 -10.17 -5.86
CA VAL A 101 -9.92 -9.98 -4.93
C VAL A 101 -10.03 -8.59 -4.32
N GLU A 102 -10.04 -8.55 -3.00
CA GLU A 102 -9.96 -7.31 -2.25
C GLU A 102 -8.60 -7.23 -1.58
N ILE A 103 -7.90 -6.14 -1.78
CA ILE A 103 -6.58 -5.91 -1.18
C ILE A 103 -6.64 -4.64 -0.37
N ARG A 104 -6.20 -4.73 0.89
CA ARG A 104 -6.07 -3.59 1.78
C ARG A 104 -4.63 -3.46 2.21
N VAL A 105 -4.17 -2.24 2.35
CA VAL A 105 -2.85 -1.97 2.91
C VAL A 105 -3.03 -1.06 4.11
N GLY A 106 -2.26 -1.30 5.15
CA GLY A 106 -2.38 -0.54 6.37
C GLY A 106 -1.11 -0.54 7.20
N LEU A 107 -1.05 0.35 8.17
CA LEU A 107 0.08 0.47 9.08
C LEU A 107 -0.02 -0.55 10.21
N VAL A 108 1.10 -1.19 10.52
CA VAL A 108 1.22 -2.12 11.64
C VAL A 108 2.00 -1.40 12.74
N PRO A 109 1.65 -1.56 14.01
CA PRO A 109 0.64 -2.45 14.60
C PRO A 109 -0.75 -1.83 14.74
N PHE A 110 -0.95 -0.60 14.25
CA PHE A 110 -2.17 0.15 14.51
C PHE A 110 -3.36 -0.31 13.66
N GLU A 111 -3.17 -1.25 12.75
CA GLU A 111 -4.20 -1.72 11.83
C GLU A 111 -4.94 -0.59 11.11
N LEU A 112 -4.24 0.50 10.89
CA LEU A 112 -4.79 1.67 10.24
C LEU A 112 -4.76 1.47 8.73
N MET A 113 -5.93 1.23 8.13
CA MET A 113 -6.04 1.06 6.69
C MET A 113 -5.75 2.37 5.99
N THR A 114 -4.86 2.33 5.02
CA THR A 114 -4.47 3.52 4.27
C THR A 114 -4.94 3.48 2.83
N ASP A 115 -5.19 2.31 2.28
CA ASP A 115 -5.73 2.17 0.93
C ASP A 115 -6.41 0.82 0.75
N ARG A 116 -7.28 0.74 -0.24
CA ARG A 116 -8.04 -0.46 -0.56
C ARG A 116 -8.32 -0.54 -2.05
N ALA A 117 -8.26 -1.73 -2.60
CA ALA A 117 -8.64 -1.99 -3.98
C ALA A 117 -9.47 -3.27 -4.05
N GLN A 118 -10.40 -3.31 -4.99
CA GLN A 118 -11.20 -4.49 -5.27
C GLN A 118 -11.18 -4.75 -6.77
N LEU A 119 -10.85 -5.96 -7.16
CA LEU A 119 -10.67 -6.32 -8.55
C LEU A 119 -11.38 -7.62 -8.88
N SER A 120 -11.88 -7.71 -10.10
CA SER A 120 -12.37 -8.96 -10.67
C SER A 120 -11.32 -9.47 -11.66
N ILE A 121 -10.81 -10.63 -11.42
CA ILE A 121 -9.73 -11.17 -12.23
C ILE A 121 -10.11 -12.48 -12.89
#